data_259016762caca1b07781ce53ed780735
#
_entry.id   259016762caca1b07781ce53ed780735
#
_cell.length_a   1.000
_cell.length_b   1.000
_cell.length_c   1.000
_cell.angle_alpha   90.00
_cell.angle_beta   90.00
_cell.angle_gamma   90.00
#
_symmetry.space_group_name_H-M   'P 1'
#
loop_
_entity.id
_entity.type
_entity.pdbx_description
1 polymer ?
#
loop_
_entity_poly.entity_id
_entity_poly.type
_entity_poly.pdbx_seq_one_letter_code
_entity_poly.pdbx_strand_id
1 'polypeptide(L)'
;MKYSITIITMLLAVAPVTVLAQTAPETAKEIFEQMCAGCHGTYGPGQEGTKSGFVPRIGTLANTKYMDSVPDDYLKMIIKKGGAYMGKIAAMPAWEHKFNDEQVADLVAHIRTFTRTAEKK
;
A
#
# COMPACT_ATOMS: atom_id res chain seq x y z
N MET A 1 9.27 63.71 -43.15
CA MET A 1 9.82 62.48 -42.52
C MET A 1 8.68 61.71 -41.88
N LYS A 2 8.28 60.58 -42.47
CA LYS A 2 7.15 59.73 -41.95
C LYS A 2 7.79 58.53 -41.27
N TYR A 3 7.64 58.45 -39.89
CA TYR A 3 8.09 57.29 -39.13
C TYR A 3 6.95 56.30 -39.08
N SER A 4 7.11 55.15 -39.76
CA SER A 4 6.21 53.99 -39.61
C SER A 4 6.59 53.23 -38.35
N ILE A 5 5.71 53.21 -37.35
CA ILE A 5 5.87 52.42 -36.14
C ILE A 5 5.27 51.03 -36.42
N THR A 6 6.14 50.05 -36.59
CA THR A 6 5.76 48.64 -36.72
C THR A 6 5.54 48.05 -35.31
N ILE A 7 4.32 47.81 -34.93
CA ILE A 7 4.00 47.13 -33.66
C ILE A 7 4.20 45.62 -33.86
N ILE A 8 5.25 45.09 -33.25
CA ILE A 8 5.51 43.64 -33.22
C ILE A 8 4.68 43.07 -32.05
N THR A 9 3.58 42.41 -32.39
CA THR A 9 2.73 41.71 -31.43
C THR A 9 3.40 40.36 -31.09
N MET A 10 4.03 40.28 -29.93
CA MET A 10 4.64 39.04 -29.40
C MET A 10 3.55 38.15 -28.78
N LEU A 11 3.12 37.13 -29.52
CA LEU A 11 2.23 36.11 -28.99
C LEU A 11 3.01 35.26 -27.99
N LEU A 12 2.73 35.41 -26.69
CA LEU A 12 3.16 34.46 -25.64
C LEU A 12 2.32 33.19 -25.78
N ALA A 13 2.91 32.12 -26.29
CA ALA A 13 2.32 30.81 -26.25
C ALA A 13 2.39 30.26 -24.81
N VAL A 14 1.28 30.25 -24.08
CA VAL A 14 1.15 29.59 -22.77
C VAL A 14 1.00 28.10 -23.05
N ALA A 15 2.07 27.33 -22.85
CA ALA A 15 2.00 25.87 -22.89
C ALA A 15 1.21 25.34 -21.69
N PRO A 16 0.27 24.40 -21.87
CA PRO A 16 -0.43 23.80 -20.74
C PRO A 16 0.56 22.96 -19.93
N VAL A 17 0.74 23.30 -18.67
CA VAL A 17 1.47 22.46 -17.71
C VAL A 17 0.57 21.28 -17.36
N THR A 18 0.85 20.12 -17.96
CA THR A 18 0.17 18.88 -17.59
C THR A 18 0.71 18.44 -16.23
N VAL A 19 -0.04 18.70 -15.17
CA VAL A 19 0.22 18.15 -13.85
C VAL A 19 -0.06 16.65 -13.94
N LEU A 20 0.99 15.84 -13.93
CA LEU A 20 0.87 14.40 -13.73
C LEU A 20 0.37 14.20 -12.29
N ALA A 21 -0.93 13.98 -12.14
CA ALA A 21 -1.48 13.53 -10.89
C ALA A 21 -0.81 12.18 -10.56
N GLN A 22 -0.04 12.14 -9.46
CA GLN A 22 0.45 10.90 -8.90
C GLN A 22 -0.78 10.15 -8.41
N THR A 23 -1.22 9.15 -9.16
CA THR A 23 -2.31 8.29 -8.79
C THR A 23 -1.93 7.53 -7.51
N ALA A 24 -2.80 7.60 -6.51
CA ALA A 24 -2.70 6.71 -5.35
C ALA A 24 -2.67 5.24 -5.82
N PRO A 25 -2.01 4.32 -5.10
CA PRO A 25 -1.99 2.91 -5.50
C PRO A 25 -3.42 2.40 -5.71
N GLU A 26 -3.71 1.93 -6.92
CA GLU A 26 -5.07 1.58 -7.36
C GLU A 26 -5.48 0.18 -6.92
N THR A 27 -4.52 -0.71 -6.66
CA THR A 27 -4.79 -2.10 -6.32
C THR A 27 -4.28 -2.49 -4.94
N ALA A 28 -4.95 -3.44 -4.30
CA ALA A 28 -4.54 -3.99 -3.01
C ALA A 28 -3.11 -4.57 -3.03
N LYS A 29 -2.70 -5.12 -4.16
CA LYS A 29 -1.34 -5.61 -4.36
C LYS A 29 -0.32 -4.47 -4.30
N GLU A 30 -0.55 -3.37 -5.01
CA GLU A 30 0.34 -2.21 -5.01
C GLU A 30 0.41 -1.55 -3.63
N ILE A 31 -0.72 -1.40 -2.96
CA ILE A 31 -0.77 -0.92 -1.58
C ILE A 31 0.08 -1.82 -0.67
N PHE A 32 -0.09 -3.14 -0.78
CA PHE A 32 0.67 -4.09 0.02
C PHE A 32 2.17 -3.99 -0.24
N GLU A 33 2.59 -3.98 -1.50
CA GLU A 33 3.99 -3.92 -1.89
C GLU A 33 4.67 -2.62 -1.43
N GLN A 34 3.98 -1.50 -1.50
CA GLN A 34 4.54 -0.19 -1.13
C GLN A 34 4.52 0.09 0.37
N MET A 35 3.47 -0.35 1.08
CA MET A 35 3.23 0.06 2.47
C MET A 35 3.42 -1.05 3.50
N CYS A 36 3.25 -2.29 3.11
CA CYS A 36 3.20 -3.43 4.03
C CYS A 36 4.43 -4.36 3.87
N ALA A 37 4.87 -4.56 2.63
CA ALA A 37 5.93 -5.51 2.31
C ALA A 37 7.29 -5.17 2.96
N GLY A 38 7.55 -3.90 3.26
CA GLY A 38 8.77 -3.49 3.97
C GLY A 38 8.93 -4.18 5.34
N CYS A 39 7.82 -4.45 6.03
CA CYS A 39 7.79 -5.17 7.30
C CYS A 39 7.32 -6.62 7.15
N HIS A 40 6.35 -6.90 6.29
CA HIS A 40 5.77 -8.22 6.13
C HIS A 40 6.42 -9.07 5.04
N GLY A 41 7.32 -8.50 4.25
CA GLY A 41 7.97 -9.14 3.10
C GLY A 41 7.07 -9.22 1.87
N THR A 42 7.70 -9.48 0.73
CA THR A 42 7.00 -9.82 -0.51
C THR A 42 6.70 -11.31 -0.46
N TYR A 43 5.46 -11.68 -0.23
CA TYR A 43 5.09 -13.08 -0.11
C TYR A 43 4.83 -13.70 -1.48
N GLY A 44 5.83 -14.50 -1.91
CA GLY A 44 5.57 -15.58 -2.82
C GLY A 44 5.38 -16.89 -2.05
N PRO A 45 4.97 -17.98 -2.70
CA PRO A 45 4.89 -19.30 -2.09
C PRO A 45 6.22 -19.69 -1.45
N GLY A 46 6.24 -19.94 -0.13
CA GLY A 46 7.41 -20.44 0.59
C GLY A 46 8.39 -19.40 1.12
N GLN A 47 8.06 -18.12 1.11
CA GLN A 47 8.86 -17.13 1.83
C GLN A 47 8.43 -17.08 3.30
N GLU A 48 9.31 -17.49 4.18
CA GLU A 48 9.21 -17.17 5.60
C GLU A 48 9.46 -15.67 5.79
N GLY A 49 8.69 -15.05 6.67
CA GLY A 49 8.59 -13.61 6.94
C GLY A 49 9.85 -12.78 6.76
N THR A 50 9.72 -11.48 6.88
CA THR A 50 10.82 -10.54 6.61
C THR A 50 12.08 -10.90 7.37
N LYS A 51 13.19 -10.96 6.66
CA LYS A 51 14.54 -10.85 7.22
C LYS A 51 14.90 -9.39 7.54
N SER A 52 13.93 -8.56 7.91
CA SER A 52 14.27 -7.24 8.41
C SER A 52 14.80 -7.42 9.82
N GLY A 53 16.10 -7.22 10.01
CA GLY A 53 16.76 -7.29 11.31
C GLY A 53 16.24 -6.28 12.35
N PHE A 54 15.20 -5.54 11.98
CA PHE A 54 14.64 -4.46 12.79
C PHE A 54 13.37 -4.85 13.55
N VAL A 55 12.65 -5.89 13.16
CA VAL A 55 11.43 -6.32 13.87
C VAL A 55 11.48 -7.82 14.09
N PRO A 56 11.92 -8.24 15.27
CA PRO A 56 12.30 -9.64 15.52
C PRO A 56 11.16 -10.65 15.54
N ARG A 57 9.90 -10.31 15.31
CA ARG A 57 8.78 -11.26 15.42
C ARG A 57 7.52 -10.84 14.65
N ILE A 58 7.65 -10.36 13.44
CA ILE A 58 6.49 -10.29 12.56
C ILE A 58 6.23 -11.69 12.04
N GLY A 59 5.06 -12.26 12.39
CA GLY A 59 4.65 -13.57 11.88
C GLY A 59 4.43 -13.52 10.37
N THR A 60 4.74 -14.60 9.69
CA THR A 60 4.46 -14.71 8.26
C THR A 60 2.96 -14.72 8.00
N LEU A 61 2.50 -13.88 7.08
CA LEU A 61 1.11 -13.87 6.60
C LEU A 61 0.78 -15.09 5.72
N ALA A 62 1.78 -15.88 5.35
CA ALA A 62 1.60 -17.15 4.65
C ALA A 62 1.41 -18.36 5.60
N ASN A 63 1.38 -18.16 6.92
CA ASN A 63 1.09 -19.23 7.87
C ASN A 63 -0.40 -19.57 7.85
N THR A 64 -0.76 -20.61 7.09
CA THR A 64 -2.14 -21.07 6.90
C THR A 64 -2.85 -21.32 8.23
N LYS A 65 -2.22 -22.06 9.16
CA LYS A 65 -2.83 -22.37 10.46
C LYS A 65 -3.20 -21.12 11.25
N TYR A 66 -2.33 -20.11 11.27
CA TYR A 66 -2.62 -18.86 11.98
C TYR A 66 -3.66 -18.04 11.21
N MET A 67 -3.49 -17.87 9.92
CA MET A 67 -4.38 -17.04 9.10
C MET A 67 -5.81 -17.59 9.07
N ASP A 68 -5.98 -18.92 9.06
CA ASP A 68 -7.30 -19.54 9.11
C ASP A 68 -7.96 -19.42 10.51
N SER A 69 -7.17 -19.23 11.55
CA SER A 69 -7.69 -19.06 12.92
C SER A 69 -8.19 -17.65 13.21
N VAL A 70 -7.87 -16.65 12.39
CA VAL A 70 -8.29 -15.26 12.59
C VAL A 70 -9.33 -14.84 11.55
N PRO A 71 -10.45 -14.20 11.95
CA PRO A 71 -11.46 -13.73 11.01
C PRO A 71 -11.01 -12.48 10.26
N ASP A 72 -11.66 -12.19 9.11
CA ASP A 72 -11.36 -11.00 8.31
C ASP A 72 -11.56 -9.70 9.08
N ASP A 73 -12.53 -9.64 9.99
CA ASP A 73 -12.76 -8.44 10.80
C ASP A 73 -11.60 -8.16 11.76
N TYR A 74 -10.92 -9.21 12.26
CA TYR A 74 -9.68 -9.02 13.02
C TYR A 74 -8.58 -8.43 12.15
N LEU A 75 -8.42 -8.93 10.91
CA LEU A 75 -7.42 -8.41 9.97
C LEU A 75 -7.72 -6.97 9.57
N LYS A 76 -8.98 -6.64 9.30
CA LYS A 76 -9.41 -5.27 9.03
C LYS A 76 -9.10 -4.35 10.21
N MET A 77 -9.41 -4.80 11.43
CA MET A 77 -9.21 -3.99 12.63
C MET A 77 -7.72 -3.73 12.89
N ILE A 78 -6.86 -4.74 12.78
CA ILE A 78 -5.42 -4.54 13.00
C ILE A 78 -4.78 -3.66 11.93
N ILE A 79 -5.25 -3.72 10.69
CA ILE A 79 -4.81 -2.79 9.63
C ILE A 79 -5.27 -1.37 9.98
N LYS A 80 -6.53 -1.17 10.31
CA LYS A 80 -7.08 0.17 10.58
C LYS A 80 -6.49 0.80 11.84
N LYS A 81 -6.43 0.06 12.93
CA LYS A 81 -6.09 0.58 14.26
C LYS A 81 -4.63 0.35 14.67
N GLY A 82 -3.91 -0.48 13.93
CA GLY A 82 -2.51 -0.80 14.22
C GLY A 82 -2.33 -1.86 15.31
N GLY A 83 -1.09 -2.33 15.45
CA GLY A 83 -0.75 -3.42 16.36
C GLY A 83 -0.99 -3.09 17.83
N ALA A 84 -0.64 -1.89 18.27
CA ALA A 84 -0.79 -1.49 19.67
C ALA A 84 -2.25 -1.56 20.16
N TYR A 85 -3.20 -1.14 19.33
CA TYR A 85 -4.63 -1.23 19.65
C TYR A 85 -5.10 -2.67 19.86
N MET A 86 -4.51 -3.61 19.15
CA MET A 86 -4.84 -5.04 19.22
C MET A 86 -3.98 -5.80 20.24
N GLY A 87 -3.25 -5.11 21.12
CA GLY A 87 -2.36 -5.74 22.09
C GLY A 87 -1.14 -6.43 21.46
N LYS A 88 -0.75 -6.01 20.25
CA LYS A 88 0.42 -6.49 19.52
C LYS A 88 1.52 -5.45 19.54
N ILE A 89 2.60 -5.72 18.81
CA ILE A 89 3.72 -4.78 18.71
C ILE A 89 3.29 -3.45 18.10
N ALA A 90 3.70 -2.34 18.70
CA ALA A 90 3.38 -0.98 18.24
C ALA A 90 4.05 -0.60 16.91
N ALA A 91 5.00 -1.40 16.42
CA ALA A 91 5.68 -1.18 15.15
C ALA A 91 4.73 -1.28 13.92
N MET A 92 3.57 -1.96 14.06
CA MET A 92 2.54 -1.91 13.04
C MET A 92 1.68 -0.65 13.23
N PRO A 93 1.76 0.32 12.33
CA PRO A 93 1.02 1.57 12.46
C PRO A 93 -0.47 1.39 12.14
N ALA A 94 -1.28 2.38 12.56
CA ALA A 94 -2.68 2.48 12.16
C ALA A 94 -2.78 3.12 10.76
N TRP A 95 -3.61 2.53 9.90
CA TRP A 95 -3.77 2.96 8.51
C TRP A 95 -5.14 3.57 8.19
N GLU A 96 -6.05 3.69 9.18
CA GLU A 96 -7.40 4.23 8.97
C GLU A 96 -7.45 5.66 8.42
N HIS A 97 -6.38 6.44 8.62
CA HIS A 97 -6.25 7.78 8.09
C HIS A 97 -5.85 7.82 6.61
N LYS A 98 -5.39 6.69 6.06
CA LYS A 98 -4.85 6.59 4.72
C LYS A 98 -5.70 5.73 3.78
N PHE A 99 -6.33 4.69 4.30
CA PHE A 99 -7.14 3.76 3.52
C PHE A 99 -8.60 3.79 3.96
N ASN A 100 -9.51 3.78 3.00
CA ASN A 100 -10.92 3.61 3.24
C ASN A 100 -11.28 2.14 3.50
N ASP A 101 -12.53 1.87 3.87
CA ASP A 101 -12.99 0.52 4.23
C ASP A 101 -12.94 -0.48 3.08
N GLU A 102 -13.15 -0.03 1.85
CA GLU A 102 -13.05 -0.86 0.65
C GLU A 102 -11.60 -1.28 0.39
N GLN A 103 -10.67 -0.33 0.42
CA GLN A 103 -9.24 -0.61 0.28
C GLN A 103 -8.72 -1.56 1.36
N VAL A 104 -9.21 -1.42 2.60
CA VAL A 104 -8.85 -2.34 3.69
C VAL A 104 -9.43 -3.74 3.44
N ALA A 105 -10.66 -3.85 2.93
CA ALA A 105 -11.25 -5.13 2.58
C ALA A 105 -10.48 -5.83 1.46
N ASP A 106 -10.10 -5.08 0.43
CA ASP A 106 -9.30 -5.58 -0.68
C ASP A 106 -7.89 -6.02 -0.25
N LEU A 107 -7.27 -5.26 0.68
CA LEU A 107 -6.00 -5.67 1.30
C LEU A 107 -6.13 -7.00 2.04
N VAL A 108 -7.20 -7.20 2.82
CA VAL A 108 -7.45 -8.47 3.49
C VAL A 108 -7.64 -9.61 2.48
N ALA A 109 -8.41 -9.38 1.42
CA ALA A 109 -8.60 -10.36 0.36
C ALA A 109 -7.27 -10.72 -0.32
N HIS A 110 -6.42 -9.73 -0.59
CA HIS A 110 -5.07 -9.94 -1.14
C HIS A 110 -4.19 -10.76 -0.19
N ILE A 111 -4.14 -10.42 1.09
CA ILE A 111 -3.37 -11.14 2.12
C ILE A 111 -3.81 -12.60 2.22
N ARG A 112 -5.12 -12.88 2.12
CA ARG A 112 -5.66 -14.25 2.11
C ARG A 112 -5.16 -15.10 0.92
N THR A 113 -4.71 -14.48 -0.16
CA THR A 113 -4.15 -15.24 -1.28
C THR A 113 -2.81 -15.90 -0.94
N PHE A 114 -2.08 -15.40 0.06
CA PHE A 114 -0.76 -15.92 0.42
C PHE A 114 -0.83 -17.34 0.97
N THR A 115 -1.83 -17.66 1.78
CA THR A 115 -2.04 -19.01 2.31
C THR A 115 -2.45 -20.00 1.24
N ARG A 116 -3.36 -19.59 0.32
CA ARG A 116 -3.82 -20.44 -0.78
C ARG A 116 -2.72 -20.82 -1.77
N THR A 117 -1.71 -19.99 -1.88
CA THR A 117 -0.57 -20.26 -2.77
C THR A 117 0.47 -21.17 -2.11
N ALA A 118 0.57 -21.14 -0.78
CA ALA A 118 1.46 -22.01 -0.01
C ALA A 118 1.03 -23.50 -0.04
N GLU A 119 -0.28 -23.77 -0.14
CA GLU A 119 -0.83 -25.13 -0.16
C GLU A 119 -0.63 -25.87 -1.50
N LYS A 120 -0.29 -25.15 -2.58
CA LYS A 120 -0.13 -25.74 -3.93
C LYS A 120 1.31 -26.22 -4.24
N LYS A 121 2.21 -26.20 -3.28
CA LYS A 121 3.58 -26.70 -3.38
C LYS A 121 3.79 -27.94 -2.56
#